data_08cba3459f25c263567c58e35f29ca91
#
_entry.id   08cba3459f25c263567c58e35f29ca91
#
_cell.length_a   1.000
_cell.length_b   1.000
_cell.length_c   1.000
_cell.angle_alpha   90.00
_cell.angle_beta   90.00
_cell.angle_gamma   90.00
#
_symmetry.space_group_name_H-M   'P 1'
#
loop_
_entity.id
_entity.type
_entity.pdbx_description
1 polymer ?
#
loop_
_entity_poly.entity_id
_entity_poly.type
_entity_poly.pdbx_seq_one_letter_code
_entity_poly.pdbx_strand_id
1 'polypeptide(L)'
;MKKTIRVLAFLLIIMTSLTVVATATGENTTTYTYTAEDTEYTVIFTNSSIPQEKQEALAQKLIGIEDSSAQTYGLGCVLFGHDYLYDTIHVVTHKLRTTAPRCKQQTYDVTTCEDCDYFEEKLLATTYIDCCPEE
;
A
#
# COMPACT_ATOMS: atom_id res chain seq x y z
N MET A 1 -15.98 32.05 25.02
CA MET A 1 -16.05 31.91 23.55
C MET A 1 -14.72 31.97 22.81
N LYS A 2 -13.60 32.39 23.38
CA LYS A 2 -12.28 32.44 22.68
C LYS A 2 -11.48 31.13 22.69
N LYS A 3 -11.89 30.11 23.46
CA LYS A 3 -11.18 28.81 23.58
C LYS A 3 -11.67 27.76 22.56
N THR A 4 -12.92 27.86 22.11
CA THR A 4 -13.52 26.90 21.15
C THR A 4 -13.06 27.13 19.71
N ILE A 5 -12.66 28.34 19.35
CA ILE A 5 -12.18 28.67 17.99
C ILE A 5 -10.76 28.10 17.73
N ARG A 6 -9.94 27.93 18.78
CA ARG A 6 -8.58 27.39 18.62
C ARG A 6 -8.55 25.86 18.43
N VAL A 7 -9.56 25.14 18.88
CA VAL A 7 -9.65 23.69 18.68
C VAL A 7 -10.16 23.35 17.28
N LEU A 8 -11.03 24.21 16.70
CA LEU A 8 -11.51 24.02 15.34
C LEU A 8 -10.43 24.31 14.26
N ALA A 9 -9.48 25.19 14.57
CA ALA A 9 -8.38 25.51 13.64
C ALA A 9 -7.30 24.43 13.57
N PHE A 10 -7.19 23.59 14.61
CA PHE A 10 -6.23 22.48 14.63
C PHE A 10 -6.74 21.20 13.92
N LEU A 11 -8.05 21.07 13.73
CA LEU A 11 -8.66 19.92 13.06
C LEU A 11 -8.66 20.03 11.52
N LEU A 12 -8.22 21.16 10.97
CA LEU A 12 -8.25 21.46 9.52
C LEU A 12 -6.90 21.31 8.83
N ILE A 13 -5.84 20.90 9.53
CA ILE A 13 -4.47 20.82 8.99
C ILE A 13 -3.99 19.40 8.72
N ILE A 14 -4.82 18.37 8.96
CA ILE A 14 -4.47 16.99 8.58
C ILE A 14 -5.31 16.56 7.36
N MET A 15 -5.32 17.39 6.33
CA MET A 15 -5.57 16.95 4.97
C MET A 15 -4.21 16.67 4.34
N THR A 16 -3.61 15.53 4.69
CA THR A 16 -2.56 14.95 3.84
C THR A 16 -3.21 14.66 2.50
N SER A 17 -2.84 15.43 1.48
CA SER A 17 -3.27 15.18 0.12
C SER A 17 -2.68 13.84 -0.33
N LEU A 18 -3.47 12.77 -0.17
CA LEU A 18 -3.17 11.46 -0.73
C LEU A 18 -3.42 11.57 -2.24
N THR A 19 -2.38 11.87 -3.01
CA THR A 19 -2.45 11.79 -4.46
C THR A 19 -2.14 10.36 -4.87
N VAL A 20 -3.19 9.61 -5.21
CA VAL A 20 -3.07 8.28 -5.81
C VAL A 20 -2.93 8.49 -7.32
N VAL A 21 -1.79 8.16 -7.89
CA VAL A 21 -1.60 8.07 -9.33
C VAL A 21 -1.54 6.60 -9.71
N ALA A 22 -2.61 6.09 -10.30
CA ALA A 22 -2.62 4.77 -10.92
C ALA A 22 -2.19 4.90 -12.38
N THR A 23 -1.04 4.32 -12.75
CA THR A 23 -0.60 4.23 -14.13
C THR A 23 -0.58 2.78 -14.59
N ALA A 24 -1.33 2.48 -15.65
CA ALA A 24 -1.26 1.17 -16.31
C ALA A 24 -0.23 1.24 -17.45
N THR A 25 0.88 0.53 -17.30
CA THR A 25 1.88 0.33 -18.35
C THR A 25 1.72 -1.07 -18.96
N GLY A 26 1.79 -1.18 -20.27
CA GLY A 26 1.40 -2.24 -21.20
C GLY A 26 1.75 -3.72 -20.95
N GLU A 27 2.13 -4.14 -19.77
CA GLU A 27 2.15 -5.53 -19.30
C GLU A 27 1.35 -5.56 -17.99
N ASN A 28 0.04 -5.66 -18.00
CA ASN A 28 -0.84 -5.81 -16.82
C ASN A 28 -0.23 -5.40 -15.46
N THR A 29 0.56 -4.31 -15.47
CA THR A 29 1.24 -3.79 -14.28
C THR A 29 0.47 -2.58 -13.78
N THR A 30 0.00 -2.66 -12.55
CA THR A 30 -0.65 -1.55 -11.85
C THR A 30 0.30 -1.02 -10.78
N THR A 31 0.47 0.29 -10.75
CA THR A 31 1.37 0.96 -9.81
C THR A 31 0.61 2.00 -9.00
N TYR A 32 0.77 1.96 -7.69
CA TYR A 32 0.22 2.93 -6.75
C TYR A 32 1.36 3.66 -6.05
N THR A 33 1.30 5.00 -6.03
CA THR A 33 2.29 5.84 -5.36
C THR A 33 1.64 6.59 -4.21
N TYR A 34 2.27 6.56 -3.05
CA TYR A 34 1.82 7.19 -1.82
C TYR A 34 2.94 8.01 -1.20
N THR A 35 2.58 9.12 -0.56
CA THR A 35 3.50 9.88 0.27
C THR A 35 2.97 9.92 1.69
N ALA A 36 3.76 9.43 2.63
CA ALA A 36 3.43 9.46 4.05
C ALA A 36 4.67 9.90 4.85
N GLU A 37 4.52 10.91 5.72
CA GLU A 37 5.58 11.41 6.60
C GLU A 37 6.89 11.73 5.83
N ASP A 38 6.79 12.47 4.71
CA ASP A 38 7.91 12.83 3.82
C ASP A 38 8.61 11.64 3.13
N THR A 39 8.03 10.44 3.22
CA THR A 39 8.52 9.25 2.54
C THR A 39 7.59 8.89 1.38
N GLU A 40 8.16 8.68 0.21
CA GLU A 40 7.43 8.21 -0.98
C GLU A 40 7.53 6.70 -1.10
N TYR A 41 6.39 6.06 -1.33
CA TYR A 41 6.24 4.63 -1.53
C TYR A 41 5.64 4.35 -2.89
N THR A 42 6.14 3.34 -3.58
CA THR A 42 5.54 2.81 -4.80
C THR A 42 5.23 1.34 -4.61
N VAL A 43 3.96 0.96 -4.79
CA VAL A 43 3.49 -0.44 -4.73
C VAL A 43 3.16 -0.90 -6.13
N ILE A 44 3.75 -2.02 -6.54
CA ILE A 44 3.71 -2.54 -7.91
C ILE A 44 3.07 -3.92 -7.92
N PHE A 45 1.96 -4.04 -8.66
CA PHE A 45 1.28 -5.30 -8.98
C PHE A 45 1.59 -5.66 -10.43
N THR A 46 2.16 -6.85 -10.66
CA THR A 46 2.51 -7.31 -12.01
C THR A 46 1.76 -8.59 -12.32
N ASN A 47 0.94 -8.58 -13.38
CA ASN A 47 0.07 -9.71 -13.76
C ASN A 47 -0.79 -10.23 -12.60
N SER A 48 -1.25 -9.31 -11.75
CA SER A 48 -1.99 -9.63 -10.53
C SER A 48 -3.31 -10.32 -10.82
N SER A 49 -3.60 -11.38 -10.06
CA SER A 49 -4.92 -12.04 -10.02
C SER A 49 -5.91 -11.29 -9.12
N ILE A 50 -5.41 -10.34 -8.31
CA ILE A 50 -6.21 -9.56 -7.37
C ILE A 50 -6.99 -8.48 -8.14
N PRO A 51 -8.32 -8.38 -7.95
CA PRO A 51 -9.13 -7.34 -8.57
C PRO A 51 -8.62 -5.94 -8.28
N GLN A 52 -8.59 -5.06 -9.28
CA GLN A 52 -8.02 -3.72 -9.16
C GLN A 52 -8.64 -2.91 -8.01
N GLU A 53 -9.93 -3.07 -7.74
CA GLU A 53 -10.64 -2.44 -6.62
C GLU A 53 -10.08 -2.81 -5.24
N LYS A 54 -9.46 -4.00 -5.12
CA LYS A 54 -8.80 -4.46 -3.89
C LYS A 54 -7.32 -4.10 -3.82
N GLN A 55 -6.67 -3.89 -4.97
CA GLN A 55 -5.23 -3.61 -5.01
C GLN A 55 -4.88 -2.33 -4.25
N GLU A 56 -5.71 -1.28 -4.35
CA GLU A 56 -5.47 -0.01 -3.66
C GLU A 56 -5.49 -0.18 -2.13
N ALA A 57 -6.51 -0.85 -1.59
CA ALA A 57 -6.61 -1.12 -0.16
C ALA A 57 -5.45 -2.01 0.34
N LEU A 58 -5.05 -3.02 -0.45
CA LEU A 58 -3.90 -3.86 -0.14
C LEU A 58 -2.59 -3.09 -0.16
N ALA A 59 -2.42 -2.17 -1.12
CA ALA A 59 -1.24 -1.32 -1.18
C ALA A 59 -1.11 -0.45 0.08
N GLN A 60 -2.20 0.13 0.57
CA GLN A 60 -2.23 0.93 1.79
C GLN A 60 -1.91 0.11 3.04
N LYS A 61 -2.41 -1.13 3.12
CA LYS A 61 -2.07 -2.07 4.20
C LYS A 61 -0.58 -2.43 4.20
N LEU A 62 -0.01 -2.74 3.04
CA LEU A 62 1.40 -3.11 2.91
C LEU A 62 2.39 -2.03 3.35
N ILE A 63 2.03 -0.76 3.15
CA ILE A 63 2.87 0.38 3.58
C ILE A 63 2.50 0.93 4.97
N GLY A 64 1.52 0.29 5.66
CA GLY A 64 1.13 0.62 7.02
C GLY A 64 0.33 1.91 7.16
N ILE A 65 -0.31 2.41 6.10
CA ILE A 65 -1.23 3.57 6.16
C ILE A 65 -2.58 3.14 6.72
N GLU A 66 -3.06 1.96 6.36
CA GLU A 66 -4.25 1.37 6.95
C GLU A 66 -3.90 0.31 7.99
N ASP A 67 -4.72 0.23 9.05
CA ASP A 67 -4.57 -0.79 10.08
C ASP A 67 -4.97 -2.16 9.52
N SER A 68 -3.99 -3.04 9.36
CA SER A 68 -4.19 -4.42 8.89
C SER A 68 -4.93 -5.31 9.92
N SER A 69 -5.15 -4.83 11.14
CA SER A 69 -5.77 -5.61 12.22
C SER A 69 -7.30 -5.75 12.09
N ALA A 70 -7.97 -4.84 11.37
CA ALA A 70 -9.41 -4.84 11.18
C ALA A 70 -9.78 -5.67 9.93
N GLN A 71 -9.87 -7.00 10.08
CA GLN A 71 -10.36 -7.87 9.02
C GLN A 71 -11.85 -8.17 9.22
N THR A 72 -12.68 -7.84 8.23
CA THR A 72 -14.09 -8.21 8.21
C THR A 72 -14.27 -9.47 7.37
N TYR A 73 -14.82 -10.52 7.99
CA TYR A 73 -15.14 -11.75 7.28
C TYR A 73 -16.59 -11.71 6.81
N GLY A 74 -16.83 -11.90 5.50
CA GLY A 74 -18.18 -12.07 4.97
C GLY A 74 -18.83 -13.38 5.48
N LEU A 75 -20.16 -13.40 5.58
CA LEU A 75 -20.91 -14.60 5.99
C LEU A 75 -20.58 -15.81 5.09
N GLY A 76 -20.34 -15.60 3.80
CA GLY A 76 -19.91 -16.62 2.86
C GLY A 76 -18.62 -17.28 3.29
N CYS A 77 -17.60 -16.49 3.63
CA CYS A 77 -16.29 -16.98 4.06
C CYS A 77 -16.36 -17.75 5.39
N VAL A 78 -17.24 -17.35 6.31
CA VAL A 78 -17.45 -18.05 7.59
C VAL A 78 -18.09 -19.42 7.40
N LEU A 79 -19.02 -19.56 6.43
CA LEU A 79 -19.79 -20.78 6.21
C LEU A 79 -19.14 -21.74 5.21
N PHE A 80 -18.50 -21.21 4.17
CA PHE A 80 -18.01 -22.00 3.03
C PHE A 80 -16.48 -21.96 2.85
N GLY A 81 -15.78 -21.18 3.67
CA GLY A 81 -14.34 -20.95 3.55
C GLY A 81 -14.01 -19.76 2.64
N HIS A 82 -12.70 -19.50 2.52
CA HIS A 82 -12.18 -18.39 1.72
C HIS A 82 -11.85 -18.85 0.30
N ASP A 83 -12.16 -18.01 -0.68
CA ASP A 83 -11.61 -18.13 -2.03
C ASP A 83 -10.31 -17.30 -2.10
N TYR A 84 -9.18 -18.01 -1.95
CA TYR A 84 -7.88 -17.37 -1.81
C TYR A 84 -7.28 -16.96 -3.15
N LEU A 85 -6.85 -15.70 -3.22
CA LEU A 85 -6.02 -15.17 -4.29
C LEU A 85 -4.59 -14.98 -3.77
N TYR A 86 -3.62 -15.33 -4.60
CA TYR A 86 -2.19 -15.25 -4.27
C TYR A 86 -1.49 -14.33 -5.25
N ASP A 87 -0.59 -13.48 -4.74
CA ASP A 87 0.18 -12.58 -5.58
C ASP A 87 1.53 -12.25 -4.97
N THR A 88 2.47 -11.83 -5.82
CA THR A 88 3.77 -11.31 -5.42
C THR A 88 3.83 -9.82 -5.71
N ILE A 89 3.95 -9.01 -4.66
CA ILE A 89 3.86 -7.56 -4.72
C ILE A 89 5.20 -6.95 -4.36
N HIS A 90 5.61 -5.92 -5.12
CA HIS A 90 6.81 -5.16 -4.83
C HIS A 90 6.47 -3.81 -4.22
N VAL A 91 7.11 -3.49 -3.11
CA VAL A 91 7.00 -2.19 -2.43
C VAL A 91 8.35 -1.50 -2.50
N VAL A 92 8.42 -0.33 -3.12
CA VAL A 92 9.62 0.49 -3.19
C VAL A 92 9.47 1.69 -2.26
N THR A 93 10.40 1.84 -1.33
CA THR A 93 10.53 3.03 -0.48
C THR A 93 11.62 3.92 -1.10
N HIS A 94 11.23 5.12 -1.51
CA HIS A 94 12.11 6.03 -2.21
C HIS A 94 12.98 6.86 -1.26
N LYS A 95 14.16 7.25 -1.72
CA LYS A 95 15.08 8.17 -1.01
C LYS A 95 15.35 7.80 0.46
N LEU A 96 15.37 6.52 0.79
CA LEU A 96 15.62 6.03 2.15
C LEU A 96 17.04 6.32 2.64
N ARG A 97 18.01 6.40 1.70
CA ARG A 97 19.42 6.69 1.97
C ARG A 97 19.86 7.95 1.23
N THR A 98 20.86 8.62 1.78
CA THR A 98 21.50 9.79 1.16
C THR A 98 22.47 9.41 0.05
N THR A 99 23.03 8.20 0.08
CA THR A 99 23.97 7.66 -0.90
C THR A 99 23.39 6.47 -1.65
N ALA A 100 23.78 6.27 -2.90
CA ALA A 100 23.35 5.14 -3.73
C ALA A 100 23.79 3.78 -3.14
N PRO A 101 22.99 2.73 -3.25
CA PRO A 101 21.60 2.71 -3.74
C PRO A 101 20.63 3.35 -2.74
N ARG A 102 19.78 4.30 -3.20
CA ARG A 102 19.00 5.19 -2.33
C ARG A 102 17.64 4.62 -1.93
N CYS A 103 17.12 3.68 -2.70
CA CYS A 103 15.79 3.12 -2.53
C CYS A 103 15.85 1.70 -1.96
N LYS A 104 14.80 1.33 -1.22
CA LYS A 104 14.62 -0.03 -0.71
C LYS A 104 13.45 -0.67 -1.41
N GLN A 105 13.65 -1.81 -2.05
CA GLN A 105 12.60 -2.65 -2.60
C GLN A 105 12.37 -3.86 -1.69
N GLN A 106 11.12 -4.07 -1.30
CA GLN A 106 10.67 -5.24 -0.57
C GLN A 106 9.71 -6.03 -1.45
N THR A 107 9.86 -7.34 -1.46
CA THR A 107 9.00 -8.27 -2.19
C THR A 107 8.18 -9.05 -1.17
N TYR A 108 6.87 -9.01 -1.32
CA TYR A 108 5.93 -9.69 -0.45
C TYR A 108 5.17 -10.76 -1.23
N ASP A 109 4.99 -11.91 -0.59
CA ASP A 109 3.99 -12.90 -0.98
C ASP A 109 2.71 -12.57 -0.21
N VAL A 110 1.63 -12.34 -0.93
CA VAL A 110 0.36 -11.87 -0.38
C VAL A 110 -0.73 -12.86 -0.66
N THR A 111 -1.49 -13.19 0.37
CA THR A 111 -2.72 -13.98 0.27
C THR A 111 -3.91 -13.12 0.67
N THR A 112 -4.91 -13.02 -0.18
CA THR A 112 -6.16 -12.32 0.11
C THR A 112 -7.35 -13.19 -0.27
N CYS A 113 -8.56 -12.81 0.16
CA CYS A 113 -9.78 -13.49 -0.25
C CYS A 113 -10.51 -12.63 -1.30
N GLU A 114 -11.17 -13.27 -2.27
CA GLU A 114 -12.00 -12.57 -3.26
C GLU A 114 -13.21 -11.90 -2.60
N ASP A 115 -13.85 -12.57 -1.63
CA ASP A 115 -15.14 -12.18 -1.07
C ASP A 115 -15.10 -11.42 0.27
N CYS A 116 -13.92 -11.30 0.90
CA CYS A 116 -13.79 -10.62 2.20
C CYS A 116 -12.45 -9.89 2.33
N ASP A 117 -12.23 -9.25 3.50
CA ASP A 117 -11.04 -8.46 3.78
C ASP A 117 -9.87 -9.30 4.35
N TYR A 118 -9.92 -10.64 4.17
CA TYR A 118 -8.80 -11.48 4.59
C TYR A 118 -7.52 -11.07 3.87
N PHE A 119 -6.48 -10.88 4.66
CA PHE A 119 -5.16 -10.46 4.19
C PHE A 119 -4.08 -11.10 5.04
N GLU A 120 -3.12 -11.71 4.39
CA GLU A 120 -1.89 -12.22 4.98
C GLU A 120 -0.72 -11.85 4.10
N GLU A 121 0.39 -11.38 4.71
CA GLU A 121 1.60 -11.01 4.00
C GLU A 121 2.81 -11.73 4.55
N LYS A 122 3.75 -12.05 3.67
CA LYS A 122 5.03 -12.62 4.02
C LYS A 122 6.14 -11.91 3.24
N LEU A 123 7.06 -11.28 3.96
CA LEU A 123 8.24 -10.68 3.34
C LEU A 123 9.15 -11.80 2.80
N LEU A 124 9.38 -11.79 1.49
CA LEU A 124 10.26 -12.74 0.80
C LEU A 124 11.69 -12.23 0.67
N ALA A 125 11.83 -10.96 0.29
CA ALA A 125 13.14 -10.37 0.01
C ALA A 125 13.16 -8.87 0.31
N THR A 126 14.35 -8.37 0.64
CA THR A 126 14.65 -6.94 0.73
C THR A 126 15.91 -6.65 -0.07
N THR A 127 15.84 -5.73 -1.01
CA THR A 127 16.95 -5.33 -1.88
C THR A 127 17.06 -3.81 -1.89
N TYR A 128 18.26 -3.29 -2.04
CA TYR A 128 18.46 -1.85 -2.28
C TYR A 128 18.70 -1.60 -3.75
N ILE A 129 17.96 -0.66 -4.32
CA ILE A 129 17.99 -0.34 -5.73
C ILE A 129 18.23 1.16 -5.94
N ASP A 130 18.73 1.49 -7.11
CA ASP A 130 19.00 2.88 -7.49
C ASP A 130 17.86 3.38 -8.38
N CYS A 131 16.74 3.76 -7.75
CA CYS A 131 15.52 4.16 -8.44
C CYS A 131 15.32 5.67 -8.53
N CYS A 132 16.07 6.47 -7.77
CA CYS A 132 15.98 7.93 -7.77
C CYS A 132 17.31 8.54 -8.21
N PRO A 133 17.32 9.47 -9.20
CA PRO A 133 18.53 10.16 -9.60
C PRO A 133 19.12 10.97 -8.44
N GLU A 134 20.42 11.16 -8.46
CA GLU A 134 21.10 12.09 -7.56
C GLU A 134 20.63 13.52 -7.91
N GLU A 135 20.26 14.28 -6.88
CA GLU A 135 19.95 15.71 -7.00
C GLU A 135 21.22 16.54 -6.99
#